data_4e949741753a70f1da05f4bd10bfc693
#
_entry.id   4e949741753a70f1da05f4bd10bfc693
#
_cell.length_a   1.000
_cell.length_b   1.000
_cell.length_c   1.000
_cell.angle_alpha   90.00
_cell.angle_beta   90.00
_cell.angle_gamma   90.00
#
_symmetry.space_group_name_H-M   'P 1'
#
loop_
_entity.id
_entity.type
_entity.pdbx_description
1 polymer ?
#
loop_
_entity_poly.entity_id
_entity_poly.type
_entity_poly.pdbx_seq_one_letter_code
_entity_poly.pdbx_strand_id
1 'polypeptide(L)'
;MLLAVSGASGKTGWRVVQEALDRGHRVRALVRPGSSLPEGLSGAEVVRLQLGDRAALAGALRGCDALVIATGARPSIDLSGPLQVDAFGVRQQIEACRSVGVSRVVLVSSLCAGLWRHPLNLFGLILVWKRLGERWLEQSGLSYTVVRPGGLKEQDEDLAEQCVHFSGPDQQRDGSIPRRLVARVSLDALETPASVGKILEITSRPADPQAGEGRPAGTALAAWLA
;
A
#
# COMPACT_ATOMS: atom_id res chain seq x y z
N MET A 1 -7.15 16.73 -0.55
CA MET A 1 -6.44 16.27 -1.76
C MET A 1 -7.35 15.35 -2.58
N LEU A 2 -7.09 15.19 -3.89
CA LEU A 2 -7.67 14.12 -4.69
C LEU A 2 -6.67 12.96 -4.75
N LEU A 3 -7.01 11.85 -4.12
CA LEU A 3 -6.16 10.65 -4.05
C LEU A 3 -6.63 9.59 -5.04
N ALA A 4 -5.73 9.06 -5.86
CA ALA A 4 -5.98 7.82 -6.57
C ALA A 4 -5.60 6.63 -5.68
N VAL A 5 -6.44 5.60 -5.62
CA VAL A 5 -6.15 4.34 -4.94
C VAL A 5 -6.27 3.20 -5.95
N SER A 6 -5.15 2.58 -6.28
CA SER A 6 -5.10 1.43 -7.18
C SER A 6 -5.25 0.13 -6.42
N GLY A 7 -6.01 -0.81 -6.98
CA GLY A 7 -6.40 -2.03 -6.27
C GLY A 7 -7.50 -1.80 -5.23
N ALA A 8 -8.30 -0.76 -5.42
CA ALA A 8 -9.35 -0.31 -4.49
C ALA A 8 -10.41 -1.37 -4.18
N SER A 9 -10.68 -2.32 -5.08
CA SER A 9 -11.59 -3.45 -4.79
C SER A 9 -10.95 -4.58 -3.97
N GLY A 10 -9.65 -4.50 -3.69
CA GLY A 10 -8.91 -5.47 -2.88
C GLY A 10 -9.12 -5.23 -1.38
N LYS A 11 -8.83 -6.27 -0.57
CA LYS A 11 -9.06 -6.25 0.88
C LYS A 11 -8.34 -5.14 1.64
N THR A 12 -7.15 -4.74 1.21
CA THR A 12 -6.44 -3.57 1.77
C THR A 12 -6.90 -2.27 1.10
N GLY A 13 -7.08 -2.31 -0.24
CA GLY A 13 -7.39 -1.12 -1.02
C GLY A 13 -8.68 -0.41 -0.62
N TRP A 14 -9.77 -1.14 -0.37
CA TRP A 14 -11.02 -0.51 0.06
C TRP A 14 -10.90 0.13 1.46
N ARG A 15 -10.05 -0.43 2.34
CA ARG A 15 -9.77 0.18 3.64
C ARG A 15 -8.95 1.46 3.51
N VAL A 16 -8.05 1.53 2.52
CA VAL A 16 -7.34 2.77 2.19
C VAL A 16 -8.31 3.83 1.66
N VAL A 17 -9.27 3.43 0.82
CA VAL A 17 -10.32 4.33 0.32
C VAL A 17 -11.14 4.90 1.47
N GLN A 18 -11.64 4.04 2.36
CA GLN A 18 -12.42 4.49 3.52
C GLN A 18 -11.62 5.43 4.41
N GLU A 19 -10.39 5.05 4.78
CA GLU A 19 -9.53 5.87 5.64
C GLU A 19 -9.28 7.25 5.01
N ALA A 20 -9.09 7.31 3.68
CA ALA A 20 -8.91 8.56 2.96
C ALA A 20 -10.19 9.43 2.97
N LEU A 21 -11.36 8.83 2.77
CA LEU A 21 -12.64 9.51 2.83
C LEU A 21 -12.93 10.04 4.25
N ASP A 22 -12.65 9.25 5.28
CA ASP A 22 -12.83 9.62 6.69
C ASP A 22 -11.94 10.81 7.08
N ARG A 23 -10.77 10.96 6.43
CA ARG A 23 -9.87 12.13 6.56
C ARG A 23 -10.27 13.32 5.69
N GLY A 24 -11.40 13.26 4.99
CA GLY A 24 -11.91 14.34 4.15
C GLY A 24 -11.20 14.49 2.80
N HIS A 25 -10.49 13.47 2.33
CA HIS A 25 -9.94 13.45 1.00
C HIS A 25 -11.01 13.06 -0.03
N ARG A 26 -10.88 13.58 -1.25
CA ARG A 26 -11.59 13.06 -2.41
C ARG A 26 -10.82 11.85 -2.94
N VAL A 27 -11.53 10.79 -3.30
CA VAL A 27 -10.88 9.54 -3.71
C VAL A 27 -11.35 9.09 -5.08
N ARG A 28 -10.39 8.77 -5.94
CA ARG A 28 -10.61 8.05 -7.19
C ARG A 28 -10.15 6.59 -7.03
N ALA A 29 -11.11 5.69 -6.96
CA ALA A 29 -10.90 4.27 -6.74
C ALA A 29 -10.68 3.55 -8.07
N LEU A 30 -9.44 3.12 -8.35
CA LEU A 30 -9.09 2.39 -9.57
C LEU A 30 -9.30 0.89 -9.36
N VAL A 31 -10.22 0.31 -10.12
CA VAL A 31 -10.60 -1.10 -10.00
C VAL A 31 -10.52 -1.81 -11.35
N ARG A 32 -10.28 -3.11 -11.35
CA ARG A 32 -10.31 -3.91 -12.59
C ARG A 32 -11.74 -4.02 -13.13
N PRO A 33 -11.92 -4.08 -14.47
CA PRO A 33 -13.20 -4.47 -15.05
C PRO A 33 -13.69 -5.79 -14.46
N GLY A 34 -14.99 -5.88 -14.18
CA GLY A 34 -15.59 -7.09 -13.60
C GLY A 34 -15.34 -7.32 -12.10
N SER A 35 -14.57 -6.48 -11.41
CA SER A 35 -14.44 -6.59 -9.95
C SER A 35 -15.75 -6.22 -9.25
N SER A 36 -16.14 -7.01 -8.24
CA SER A 36 -17.15 -6.59 -7.26
C SER A 36 -16.67 -5.38 -6.49
N LEU A 37 -17.57 -4.48 -6.14
CA LEU A 37 -17.25 -3.27 -5.39
C LEU A 37 -17.62 -3.50 -3.93
N PRO A 38 -16.66 -3.45 -3.00
CA PRO A 38 -16.94 -3.42 -1.57
C PRO A 38 -17.76 -2.16 -1.20
N GLU A 39 -18.60 -2.27 -0.17
CA GLU A 39 -19.36 -1.12 0.37
C GLU A 39 -18.45 0.05 0.79
N GLY A 40 -17.24 -0.27 1.23
CA GLY A 40 -16.21 0.72 1.60
C GLY A 40 -15.75 1.65 0.46
N LEU A 41 -16.23 1.46 -0.77
CA LEU A 41 -16.01 2.40 -1.87
C LEU A 41 -17.13 3.45 -2.00
N SER A 42 -18.15 3.42 -1.15
CA SER A 42 -19.20 4.43 -1.11
C SER A 42 -18.59 5.81 -0.87
N GLY A 43 -18.94 6.78 -1.71
CA GLY A 43 -18.35 8.13 -1.66
C GLY A 43 -17.08 8.34 -2.51
N ALA A 44 -16.49 7.29 -3.09
CA ALA A 44 -15.38 7.42 -4.02
C ALA A 44 -15.82 7.45 -5.49
N GLU A 45 -15.08 8.18 -6.33
CA GLU A 45 -15.20 8.10 -7.78
C GLU A 45 -14.60 6.78 -8.27
N VAL A 46 -15.42 5.84 -8.74
CA VAL A 46 -14.96 4.53 -9.21
C VAL A 46 -14.59 4.58 -10.69
N VAL A 47 -13.32 4.27 -11.00
CA VAL A 47 -12.84 4.16 -12.39
C VAL A 47 -12.44 2.72 -12.68
N ARG A 48 -13.06 2.12 -13.69
CA ARG A 48 -12.76 0.75 -14.14
C ARG A 48 -11.75 0.78 -15.28
N LEU A 49 -10.58 0.16 -15.04
CA LEU A 49 -9.51 0.07 -16.03
C LEU A 49 -8.63 -1.17 -15.83
N GLN A 50 -7.90 -1.54 -16.87
CA GLN A 50 -6.80 -2.48 -16.77
C GLN A 50 -5.48 -1.72 -16.62
N LEU A 51 -4.58 -2.17 -15.74
CA LEU A 51 -3.27 -1.51 -15.55
C LEU A 51 -2.43 -1.47 -16.82
N GLY A 52 -2.63 -2.43 -17.74
CA GLY A 52 -1.97 -2.46 -19.04
C GLY A 52 -2.44 -1.38 -20.03
N ASP A 53 -3.60 -0.80 -19.82
CA ASP A 53 -4.11 0.32 -20.63
C ASP A 53 -3.47 1.64 -20.13
N ARG A 54 -2.37 2.01 -20.74
CA ARG A 54 -1.59 3.20 -20.37
C ARG A 54 -2.39 4.49 -20.51
N ALA A 55 -3.22 4.60 -21.55
CA ALA A 55 -4.01 5.80 -21.80
C ALA A 55 -5.12 5.96 -20.76
N ALA A 56 -5.86 4.88 -20.47
CA ALA A 56 -6.89 4.88 -19.42
C ALA A 56 -6.28 5.16 -18.06
N LEU A 57 -5.12 4.57 -17.73
CA LEU A 57 -4.43 4.77 -16.46
C LEU A 57 -3.95 6.21 -16.30
N ALA A 58 -3.31 6.79 -17.32
CA ALA A 58 -2.89 8.20 -17.31
C ALA A 58 -4.11 9.14 -17.20
N GLY A 59 -5.19 8.85 -17.94
CA GLY A 59 -6.45 9.60 -17.83
C GLY A 59 -7.03 9.56 -16.42
N ALA A 60 -7.04 8.39 -15.80
CA ALA A 60 -7.53 8.20 -14.43
C ALA A 60 -6.68 8.89 -13.37
N LEU A 61 -5.39 9.08 -13.59
CA LEU A 61 -4.48 9.76 -12.66
C LEU A 61 -4.44 11.28 -12.86
N ARG A 62 -4.97 11.79 -13.98
CA ARG A 62 -4.93 13.24 -14.27
C ARG A 62 -5.66 14.04 -13.19
N GLY A 63 -4.99 15.05 -12.66
CA GLY A 63 -5.50 15.93 -11.61
C GLY A 63 -5.50 15.33 -10.21
N CYS A 64 -4.97 14.10 -10.03
CA CYS A 64 -4.74 13.57 -8.70
C CYS A 64 -3.47 14.17 -8.10
N ASP A 65 -3.51 14.40 -6.78
CA ASP A 65 -2.37 14.91 -6.01
C ASP A 65 -1.37 13.78 -5.67
N ALA A 66 -1.91 12.55 -5.47
CA ALA A 66 -1.10 11.40 -5.11
C ALA A 66 -1.75 10.08 -5.52
N LEU A 67 -0.93 9.00 -5.53
CA LEU A 67 -1.37 7.64 -5.78
C LEU A 67 -0.97 6.72 -4.62
N VAL A 68 -1.94 5.95 -4.11
CA VAL A 68 -1.67 4.79 -3.24
C VAL A 68 -1.82 3.51 -4.06
N ILE A 69 -0.75 2.73 -4.17
CA ILE A 69 -0.73 1.45 -4.88
C ILE A 69 -0.96 0.33 -3.86
N ALA A 70 -2.18 -0.20 -3.82
CA ALA A 70 -2.58 -1.33 -2.99
C ALA A 70 -2.90 -2.58 -3.85
N THR A 71 -2.37 -2.63 -5.08
CA THR A 71 -2.48 -3.82 -5.93
C THR A 71 -1.56 -4.92 -5.43
N GLY A 72 -2.00 -6.16 -5.58
CA GLY A 72 -1.18 -7.34 -5.30
C GLY A 72 -1.78 -8.55 -5.99
N ALA A 73 -0.92 -9.45 -6.47
CA ALA A 73 -1.35 -10.70 -7.05
C ALA A 73 -2.05 -11.56 -5.98
N ARG A 74 -3.13 -12.25 -6.39
CA ARG A 74 -3.71 -13.31 -5.56
C ARG A 74 -2.93 -14.59 -5.80
N PRO A 75 -2.69 -15.41 -4.77
CA PRO A 75 -2.17 -16.76 -4.98
C PRO A 75 -3.03 -17.49 -6.02
N SER A 76 -2.42 -17.98 -7.07
CA SER A 76 -3.10 -18.71 -8.14
C SER A 76 -2.14 -19.75 -8.72
N ILE A 77 -2.68 -20.71 -9.46
CA ILE A 77 -1.89 -21.69 -10.22
C ILE A 77 -1.08 -20.99 -11.33
N ASP A 78 -1.58 -19.86 -11.82
CA ASP A 78 -0.85 -19.00 -12.75
C ASP A 78 0.23 -18.22 -12.00
N LEU A 79 1.45 -18.73 -12.06
CA LEU A 79 2.63 -18.15 -11.42
C LEU A 79 3.10 -16.84 -12.10
N SER A 80 2.51 -16.45 -13.24
CA SER A 80 2.82 -15.18 -13.91
C SER A 80 2.12 -13.98 -13.26
N GLY A 81 1.06 -14.21 -12.48
CA GLY A 81 0.29 -13.17 -11.81
C GLY A 81 1.13 -12.21 -10.99
N PRO A 82 2.04 -12.67 -10.11
CA PRO A 82 2.93 -11.78 -9.37
C PRO A 82 3.82 -10.90 -10.25
N LEU A 83 4.41 -11.45 -11.31
CA LEU A 83 5.22 -10.68 -12.27
C LEU A 83 4.37 -9.56 -12.93
N GLN A 84 3.15 -9.90 -13.36
CA GLN A 84 2.28 -8.96 -14.08
C GLN A 84 1.74 -7.86 -13.17
N VAL A 85 1.41 -8.16 -11.91
CA VAL A 85 0.77 -7.22 -10.99
C VAL A 85 1.79 -6.50 -10.12
N ASP A 86 2.68 -7.26 -9.45
CA ASP A 86 3.59 -6.72 -8.43
C ASP A 86 4.86 -6.09 -9.02
N ALA A 87 5.23 -6.45 -10.27
CA ALA A 87 6.32 -5.79 -10.99
C ALA A 87 5.78 -4.88 -12.10
N PHE A 88 5.34 -5.43 -13.23
CA PHE A 88 4.94 -4.62 -14.38
C PHE A 88 3.76 -3.69 -14.10
N GLY A 89 2.77 -4.11 -13.29
CA GLY A 89 1.66 -3.26 -12.88
C GLY A 89 2.13 -2.05 -12.08
N VAL A 90 3.12 -2.21 -11.19
CA VAL A 90 3.73 -1.09 -10.45
C VAL A 90 4.47 -0.16 -11.42
N ARG A 91 5.28 -0.72 -12.33
CA ARG A 91 6.01 0.08 -13.34
C ARG A 91 5.07 0.93 -14.21
N GLN A 92 3.98 0.35 -14.70
CA GLN A 92 2.99 1.07 -15.51
C GLN A 92 2.36 2.24 -14.75
N GLN A 93 2.08 2.05 -13.47
CA GLN A 93 1.54 3.11 -12.61
C GLN A 93 2.57 4.23 -12.37
N ILE A 94 3.85 3.90 -12.18
CA ILE A 94 4.94 4.87 -12.09
C ILE A 94 5.05 5.69 -13.38
N GLU A 95 5.05 5.03 -14.54
CA GLU A 95 5.13 5.70 -15.85
C GLU A 95 3.93 6.62 -16.07
N ALA A 96 2.71 6.19 -15.68
CA ALA A 96 1.51 7.00 -15.77
C ALA A 96 1.57 8.21 -14.84
N CYS A 97 1.99 8.06 -13.58
CA CYS A 97 2.18 9.19 -12.64
C CYS A 97 3.10 10.25 -13.25
N ARG A 98 4.27 9.83 -13.77
CA ARG A 98 5.23 10.73 -14.39
C ARG A 98 4.65 11.47 -15.60
N SER A 99 3.84 10.78 -16.41
CA SER A 99 3.26 11.37 -17.63
C SER A 99 2.22 12.46 -17.37
N VAL A 100 1.58 12.44 -16.18
CA VAL A 100 0.51 13.39 -15.83
C VAL A 100 0.87 14.29 -14.64
N GLY A 101 2.12 14.23 -14.13
CA GLY A 101 2.63 15.10 -13.08
C GLY A 101 2.23 14.71 -11.65
N VAL A 102 1.73 13.49 -11.41
CA VAL A 102 1.52 12.97 -10.05
C VAL A 102 2.88 12.61 -9.45
N SER A 103 3.33 13.36 -8.46
CA SER A 103 4.68 13.22 -7.90
C SER A 103 4.74 12.36 -6.63
N ARG A 104 3.64 12.25 -5.87
CA ARG A 104 3.60 11.54 -4.59
C ARG A 104 2.99 10.14 -4.73
N VAL A 105 3.74 9.09 -4.32
CA VAL A 105 3.31 7.70 -4.44
C VAL A 105 3.57 6.95 -3.13
N VAL A 106 2.58 6.22 -2.63
CA VAL A 106 2.74 5.26 -1.54
C VAL A 106 2.48 3.86 -2.09
N LEU A 107 3.45 2.95 -1.94
CA LEU A 107 3.35 1.56 -2.40
C LEU A 107 3.18 0.62 -1.21
N VAL A 108 2.09 -0.14 -1.19
CA VAL A 108 1.90 -1.25 -0.25
C VAL A 108 2.56 -2.51 -0.82
N SER A 109 3.71 -2.86 -0.27
CA SER A 109 4.51 -4.02 -0.64
C SER A 109 4.31 -5.19 0.34
N SER A 110 5.37 -5.81 0.81
CA SER A 110 5.33 -6.92 1.77
C SER A 110 6.64 -6.98 2.56
N LEU A 111 6.52 -7.36 3.83
CA LEU A 111 7.68 -7.78 4.63
C LEU A 111 8.46 -8.85 3.86
N CYS A 112 9.75 -8.94 4.07
CA CYS A 112 10.65 -9.89 3.41
C CYS A 112 10.82 -9.72 1.89
N ALA A 113 10.37 -8.61 1.28
CA ALA A 113 10.55 -8.36 -0.16
C ALA A 113 12.04 -8.36 -0.61
N GLY A 114 13.00 -8.17 0.34
CA GLY A 114 14.43 -8.31 0.08
C GLY A 114 14.98 -9.75 0.18
N LEU A 115 14.22 -10.71 0.67
CA LEU A 115 14.70 -12.05 1.01
C LEU A 115 14.43 -13.08 -0.11
N TRP A 116 15.45 -13.40 -0.89
CA TRP A 116 15.38 -14.34 -2.01
C TRP A 116 14.98 -15.77 -1.63
N ARG A 117 15.44 -16.27 -0.48
CA ARG A 117 15.23 -17.65 -0.01
C ARG A 117 13.98 -17.81 0.86
N HIS A 118 13.08 -16.83 0.88
CA HIS A 118 11.85 -16.91 1.67
C HIS A 118 10.85 -17.90 1.07
N PRO A 119 10.17 -18.75 1.87
CA PRO A 119 9.21 -19.76 1.37
C PRO A 119 8.09 -19.20 0.48
N LEU A 120 7.65 -17.97 0.70
CA LEU A 120 6.65 -17.30 -0.15
C LEU A 120 7.09 -17.17 -1.62
N ASN A 121 8.38 -17.26 -1.92
CA ASN A 121 8.85 -17.24 -3.30
C ASN A 121 8.54 -18.54 -4.07
N LEU A 122 8.17 -19.62 -3.39
CA LEU A 122 7.64 -20.84 -4.02
C LEU A 122 6.30 -20.58 -4.75
N PHE A 123 5.60 -19.51 -4.41
CA PHE A 123 4.34 -19.10 -5.05
C PHE A 123 4.59 -18.05 -6.15
N GLY A 124 5.39 -18.39 -7.15
CA GLY A 124 5.65 -17.52 -8.31
C GLY A 124 6.60 -16.35 -8.04
N LEU A 125 7.57 -16.51 -7.14
CA LEU A 125 8.59 -15.50 -6.81
C LEU A 125 8.00 -14.16 -6.35
N ILE A 126 6.89 -14.19 -5.64
CA ILE A 126 6.11 -12.98 -5.29
C ILE A 126 6.94 -11.89 -4.62
N LEU A 127 7.84 -12.25 -3.69
CA LEU A 127 8.69 -11.28 -2.99
C LEU A 127 9.76 -10.69 -3.91
N VAL A 128 10.22 -11.47 -4.89
CA VAL A 128 11.18 -11.00 -5.90
C VAL A 128 10.54 -9.92 -6.78
N TRP A 129 9.31 -10.17 -7.26
CA TRP A 129 8.62 -9.21 -8.12
C TRP A 129 8.19 -7.96 -7.35
N LYS A 130 7.79 -8.10 -6.09
CA LYS A 130 7.55 -6.94 -5.22
C LYS A 130 8.81 -6.10 -5.06
N ARG A 131 9.97 -6.72 -4.77
CA ARG A 131 11.22 -5.99 -4.66
C ARG A 131 11.64 -5.31 -5.97
N LEU A 132 11.35 -5.94 -7.11
CA LEU A 132 11.59 -5.32 -8.41
C LEU A 132 10.70 -4.07 -8.61
N GLY A 133 9.42 -4.16 -8.28
CA GLY A 133 8.50 -3.01 -8.30
C GLY A 133 8.96 -1.87 -7.40
N GLU A 134 9.41 -2.18 -6.17
CA GLU A 134 10.00 -1.20 -5.25
C GLU A 134 11.22 -0.50 -5.87
N ARG A 135 12.17 -1.27 -6.45
CA ARG A 135 13.36 -0.70 -7.09
C ARG A 135 13.03 0.26 -8.22
N TRP A 136 12.05 -0.08 -9.06
CA TRP A 136 11.60 0.84 -10.10
C TRP A 136 11.00 2.13 -9.53
N LEU A 137 10.29 2.03 -8.41
CA LEU A 137 9.76 3.20 -7.72
C LEU A 137 10.88 4.05 -7.08
N GLU A 138 11.85 3.42 -6.44
CA GLU A 138 13.04 4.08 -5.88
C GLU A 138 13.82 4.87 -6.95
N GLN A 139 13.92 4.31 -8.16
CA GLN A 139 14.65 4.91 -9.30
C GLN A 139 13.82 5.85 -10.15
N SER A 140 12.53 6.04 -9.83
CA SER A 140 11.59 6.78 -10.67
C SER A 140 11.73 8.29 -10.64
N GLY A 141 12.37 8.85 -9.61
CA GLY A 141 12.39 10.27 -9.32
C GLY A 141 11.11 10.82 -8.67
N LEU A 142 10.14 9.94 -8.36
CA LEU A 142 8.92 10.34 -7.63
C LEU A 142 9.18 10.44 -6.13
N SER A 143 8.40 11.27 -5.44
CA SER A 143 8.37 11.33 -3.97
C SER A 143 7.62 10.10 -3.44
N TYR A 144 8.35 9.03 -3.15
CA TYR A 144 7.75 7.76 -2.78
C TYR A 144 7.86 7.44 -1.29
N THR A 145 6.99 6.55 -0.83
CA THR A 145 7.15 5.75 0.40
C THR A 145 6.74 4.32 0.11
N VAL A 146 7.52 3.36 0.55
CA VAL A 146 7.15 1.94 0.48
C VAL A 146 6.74 1.48 1.88
N VAL A 147 5.56 0.90 2.00
CA VAL A 147 5.05 0.28 3.22
C VAL A 147 5.11 -1.24 3.04
N ARG A 148 5.90 -1.93 3.86
CA ARG A 148 6.05 -3.39 3.87
C ARG A 148 5.36 -3.99 5.09
N PRO A 149 4.08 -4.35 5.00
CA PRO A 149 3.37 -4.99 6.10
C PRO A 149 3.79 -6.45 6.29
N GLY A 150 3.72 -6.92 7.53
CA GLY A 150 3.76 -8.33 7.88
C GLY A 150 2.52 -9.10 7.41
N GLY A 151 2.27 -10.27 7.98
CA GLY A 151 1.11 -11.10 7.66
C GLY A 151 -0.21 -10.34 7.84
N LEU A 152 -1.00 -10.23 6.77
CA LEU A 152 -2.19 -9.39 6.74
C LEU A 152 -3.39 -10.09 7.39
N LYS A 153 -3.92 -9.51 8.46
CA LYS A 153 -5.14 -9.96 9.15
C LYS A 153 -6.38 -9.21 8.66
N GLU A 154 -7.52 -9.93 8.59
CA GLU A 154 -8.82 -9.35 8.23
C GLU A 154 -9.51 -8.64 9.42
N GLN A 155 -9.07 -8.92 10.64
CA GLN A 155 -9.65 -8.37 11.86
C GLN A 155 -9.52 -6.84 11.89
N ASP A 156 -10.64 -6.15 12.00
CA ASP A 156 -10.73 -4.69 12.13
C ASP A 156 -11.21 -4.25 13.54
N GLU A 157 -11.34 -5.21 14.47
CA GLU A 157 -11.72 -5.00 15.88
C GLU A 157 -10.49 -4.70 16.73
N ASP A 158 -10.69 -4.02 17.86
CA ASP A 158 -9.67 -3.71 18.88
C ASP A 158 -8.42 -2.98 18.35
N LEU A 159 -8.57 -2.25 17.26
CA LEU A 159 -7.45 -1.53 16.64
C LEU A 159 -6.86 -0.44 17.54
N ALA A 160 -7.67 0.11 18.47
CA ALA A 160 -7.22 1.11 19.44
C ALA A 160 -6.25 0.53 20.48
N GLU A 161 -6.21 -0.81 20.60
CA GLU A 161 -5.32 -1.53 21.52
C GLU A 161 -4.07 -2.09 20.81
N GLN A 162 -3.95 -1.85 19.51
CA GLN A 162 -2.81 -2.32 18.73
C GLN A 162 -1.74 -1.23 18.59
N CYS A 163 -0.52 -1.53 18.99
CA CYS A 163 0.66 -0.72 18.69
C CYS A 163 1.28 -1.17 17.38
N VAL A 164 1.51 -0.22 16.46
CA VAL A 164 2.26 -0.47 15.23
C VAL A 164 3.75 -0.39 15.54
N HIS A 165 4.47 -1.44 15.17
CA HIS A 165 5.91 -1.50 15.28
C HIS A 165 6.55 -1.20 13.92
N PHE A 166 7.39 -0.16 13.89
CA PHE A 166 8.09 0.31 12.70
C PHE A 166 9.55 -0.11 12.72
N SER A 167 10.09 -0.41 11.55
CA SER A 167 11.53 -0.53 11.34
C SER A 167 11.92 -0.10 9.92
N GLY A 168 13.22 0.04 9.70
CA GLY A 168 13.79 0.19 8.37
C GLY A 168 13.72 -1.12 7.57
N PRO A 169 14.20 -1.11 6.30
CA PRO A 169 14.13 -2.27 5.43
C PRO A 169 14.95 -3.45 5.94
N ASP A 170 14.39 -4.66 5.76
CA ASP A 170 15.02 -5.97 6.02
C ASP A 170 15.36 -6.24 7.50
N GLN A 171 14.72 -5.50 8.44
CA GLN A 171 14.92 -5.64 9.89
C GLN A 171 13.88 -6.55 10.56
N GLN A 172 12.64 -6.58 10.04
CA GLN A 172 11.61 -7.50 10.51
C GLN A 172 11.51 -8.72 9.58
N ARG A 173 11.31 -9.91 10.15
CA ARG A 173 11.23 -11.16 9.38
C ARG A 173 9.91 -11.89 9.57
N ASP A 174 9.18 -11.57 10.61
CA ASP A 174 7.92 -12.17 11.01
C ASP A 174 6.98 -11.11 11.61
N GLY A 175 5.80 -11.55 12.01
CA GLY A 175 4.77 -10.71 12.57
C GLY A 175 3.60 -10.50 11.61
N SER A 176 2.57 -9.87 12.13
CA SER A 176 1.32 -9.64 11.40
C SER A 176 0.75 -8.28 11.75
N ILE A 177 -0.20 -7.81 10.91
CA ILE A 177 -0.85 -6.52 11.10
C ILE A 177 -2.26 -6.54 10.50
N PRO A 178 -3.29 -5.97 11.16
CA PRO A 178 -4.59 -5.74 10.57
C PRO A 178 -4.52 -4.84 9.34
N ARG A 179 -5.28 -5.19 8.29
CA ARG A 179 -5.29 -4.40 7.03
C ARG A 179 -5.74 -2.96 7.24
N ARG A 180 -6.59 -2.71 8.23
CA ARG A 180 -7.01 -1.35 8.60
C ARG A 180 -5.83 -0.51 9.08
N LEU A 181 -4.93 -1.08 9.88
CA LEU A 181 -3.72 -0.37 10.32
C LEU A 181 -2.76 -0.13 9.15
N VAL A 182 -2.66 -1.07 8.20
CA VAL A 182 -1.89 -0.83 6.96
C VAL A 182 -2.47 0.36 6.17
N ALA A 183 -3.79 0.48 6.09
CA ALA A 183 -4.44 1.62 5.46
C ALA A 183 -4.10 2.93 6.19
N ARG A 184 -4.21 2.96 7.52
CA ARG A 184 -3.85 4.13 8.34
C ARG A 184 -2.40 4.54 8.13
N VAL A 185 -1.45 3.60 8.25
CA VAL A 185 -0.01 3.88 8.01
C VAL A 185 0.22 4.40 6.60
N SER A 186 -0.49 3.87 5.59
CA SER A 186 -0.33 4.34 4.21
C SER A 186 -0.76 5.80 4.04
N LEU A 187 -1.83 6.21 4.71
CA LEU A 187 -2.30 7.60 4.71
C LEU A 187 -1.37 8.49 5.56
N ASP A 188 -0.95 8.04 6.75
CA ASP A 188 0.01 8.78 7.57
C ASP A 188 1.33 9.00 6.81
N ALA A 189 1.82 7.96 6.11
CA ALA A 189 2.99 8.07 5.26
C ALA A 189 2.79 9.08 4.12
N LEU A 190 1.60 9.10 3.51
CA LEU A 190 1.26 10.06 2.47
C LEU A 190 1.34 11.50 2.96
N GLU A 191 0.83 11.76 4.17
CA GLU A 191 0.70 13.07 4.80
C GLU A 191 1.96 13.52 5.55
N THR A 192 2.92 12.62 5.81
CA THR A 192 4.16 12.90 6.54
C THR A 192 5.33 13.10 5.57
N PRO A 193 5.84 14.34 5.38
CA PRO A 193 6.95 14.60 4.45
C PRO A 193 8.23 13.83 4.79
N ALA A 194 8.53 13.60 6.07
CA ALA A 194 9.70 12.84 6.52
C ALA A 194 9.70 11.35 6.07
N SER A 195 8.56 10.83 5.60
CA SER A 195 8.44 9.49 5.05
C SER A 195 8.92 9.35 3.61
N VAL A 196 9.15 10.47 2.91
CA VAL A 196 9.58 10.47 1.50
C VAL A 196 10.96 9.81 1.38
N GLY A 197 11.08 8.90 0.41
CA GLY A 197 12.30 8.11 0.17
C GLY A 197 12.50 6.96 1.15
N LYS A 198 11.52 6.66 2.02
CA LYS A 198 11.64 5.62 3.04
C LYS A 198 10.96 4.32 2.64
N ILE A 199 11.53 3.21 3.13
CA ILE A 199 10.90 1.89 3.16
C ILE A 199 10.59 1.59 4.63
N LEU A 200 9.31 1.39 4.93
CA LEU A 200 8.79 1.20 6.28
C LEU A 200 8.31 -0.25 6.43
N GLU A 201 8.95 -1.03 7.26
CA GLU A 201 8.44 -2.34 7.65
C GLU A 201 7.50 -2.18 8.84
N ILE A 202 6.33 -2.79 8.78
CA ILE A 202 5.30 -2.63 9.79
C ILE A 202 4.66 -3.96 10.21
N THR A 203 4.62 -4.16 11.51
CA THR A 203 3.83 -5.20 12.19
C THR A 203 3.01 -4.55 13.30
N SER A 204 2.14 -5.30 13.96
CA SER A 204 1.46 -4.82 15.16
C SER A 204 1.35 -5.88 16.23
N ARG A 205 1.26 -5.43 17.47
CA ARG A 205 0.99 -6.25 18.65
C ARG A 205 0.03 -5.52 19.58
N PRO A 206 -0.69 -6.22 20.46
CA PRO A 206 -1.42 -5.55 21.53
C PRO A 206 -0.50 -4.63 22.33
N ALA A 207 -1.01 -3.46 22.72
CA ALA A 207 -0.29 -2.55 23.61
C ALA A 207 0.01 -3.26 24.93
N ASP A 208 1.22 -3.09 25.45
CA ASP A 208 1.62 -3.59 26.76
C ASP A 208 1.56 -2.45 27.78
N PRO A 209 0.52 -2.41 28.64
CA PRO A 209 0.41 -1.38 29.67
C PRO A 209 1.56 -1.42 30.69
N GLN A 210 2.20 -2.59 30.89
CA GLN A 210 3.31 -2.75 31.82
C GLN A 210 4.63 -2.19 31.24
N ALA A 211 4.74 -2.13 29.92
CA ALA A 211 5.86 -1.49 29.24
C ALA A 211 5.72 0.04 29.15
N GLY A 212 4.70 0.63 29.76
CA GLY A 212 4.42 2.07 29.67
C GLY A 212 3.87 2.49 28.31
N GLU A 213 3.50 1.52 27.47
CA GLU A 213 2.85 1.77 26.18
C GLU A 213 1.41 2.23 26.43
N GLY A 214 1.19 3.55 26.40
CA GLY A 214 -0.17 4.13 26.42
C GLY A 214 -0.93 3.76 25.14
N ARG A 215 -2.26 3.98 25.14
CA ARG A 215 -3.05 3.87 23.91
C ARG A 215 -2.41 4.74 22.81
N PRO A 216 -1.96 4.15 21.71
CA PRO A 216 -1.28 4.94 20.69
C PRO A 216 -2.24 5.97 20.08
N ALA A 217 -1.81 7.21 20.03
CA ALA A 217 -2.48 8.25 19.25
C ALA A 217 -2.14 8.01 17.77
N GLY A 218 -3.06 7.42 17.04
CA GLY A 218 -2.84 7.07 15.63
C GLY A 218 -1.82 5.93 15.46
N THR A 219 -1.02 5.95 14.39
CA THR A 219 -0.01 4.93 14.11
C THR A 219 1.35 5.24 14.71
N ALA A 220 1.56 6.43 15.26
CA ALA A 220 2.82 6.95 15.77
C ALA A 220 3.95 7.07 14.72
N LEU A 221 3.62 7.04 13.43
CA LEU A 221 4.62 7.13 12.34
C LEU A 221 5.47 8.40 12.43
N ALA A 222 4.84 9.55 12.65
CA ALA A 222 5.55 10.83 12.71
C ALA A 222 6.57 10.86 13.87
N ALA A 223 6.21 10.28 15.02
CA ALA A 223 7.10 10.17 16.17
C ALA A 223 8.28 9.20 15.90
N TRP A 224 8.04 8.14 15.14
CA TRP A 224 9.12 7.21 14.77
C TRP A 224 10.09 7.81 13.74
N LEU A 225 9.62 8.73 12.89
CA LEU A 225 10.44 9.39 11.86
C LEU A 225 11.21 10.63 12.38
N ALA A 226 10.87 11.13 13.56
CA ALA A 226 11.49 12.28 14.20
C ALA A 226 12.87 11.93 14.77
#